data_02bb2741f0392f758353471daa7c440d
#
_entry.id   02bb2741f0392f758353471daa7c440d
#
_cell.length_a   1.000
_cell.length_b   1.000
_cell.length_c   1.000
_cell.angle_alpha   90.00
_cell.angle_beta   90.00
_cell.angle_gamma   90.00
#
_symmetry.space_group_name_H-M   'P 1'
#
loop_
_entity.id
_entity.type
_entity.pdbx_description
1 polymer ?
#
loop_
_entity_poly.entity_id
_entity_poly.type
_entity_poly.pdbx_seq_one_letter_code
_entity_poly.pdbx_strand_id
1 'polypeptide(L)'
;MAGSMISSDPRRNYAGPKPGMNTLFVLDYGREIAFSNLIRMSRVTWIKDYASDFDGTLDASGNVIDAGTATIKTRFVIIAASTSGMLETGTYALNWDGSGTPSIVGTGGISITETSASANRKTYSITDWGDGDVMYLDVPLADTGAVTNIRFCYIDYEGTEGIGEENEFYPPLLQAYEPYKHCVRFMNWQATNQQNNRTSWDERRRETYRTYTHGPFSTGANPSSAIEVQPGVPLEACVRFQNKLQGNGWYCIPAEYDVSSVSAFCEYLADNVNPGLKVLIELGNENWNAGFDVNDVYQDLGLQEQAATGRFTAQNASYPFWAYSAWRSASCMDIASSVFADRGREDDLVRVLGLQVGNAESKKAMDTDCAEVYGVDPPIPAYTKHDAACPTSYWGGLQEPQWSDYGLSGNAASSLRDGLSGNICNLWASGTLWDNIRNGTMPYESDVSQSTSWAWWANEIKNVRGLEMYAYEGSQHVTTAGTVQGEPNAQEIVAQYDTEVFGNLLRDFHLLSENLGFQMICHYVLVEKTDPDGYWGHVETYTQLDDPDILETKLKYRGLVEATGQHNKRNF
;
A
#
# COMPACT_ATOMS: atom_id res chain seq x y z
N MET A 1 -6.66 23.31 -29.92
CA MET A 1 -7.46 22.45 -30.81
C MET A 1 -7.17 20.98 -30.53
N ALA A 2 -7.33 20.55 -29.29
CA ALA A 2 -7.16 19.14 -28.89
C ALA A 2 -8.48 18.33 -28.92
N GLY A 3 -9.60 18.99 -29.21
CA GLY A 3 -10.92 18.36 -29.10
C GLY A 3 -11.38 17.44 -30.22
N SER A 4 -10.69 17.39 -31.37
CA SER A 4 -11.18 16.62 -32.51
C SER A 4 -10.44 15.29 -32.78
N MET A 5 -9.31 15.04 -32.13
CA MET A 5 -8.58 13.77 -32.32
C MET A 5 -9.20 12.62 -31.52
N ILE A 6 -10.02 12.93 -30.54
CA ILE A 6 -10.54 11.92 -29.62
C ILE A 6 -11.74 11.15 -30.20
N SER A 7 -12.45 11.67 -31.21
CA SER A 7 -13.66 11.02 -31.73
C SER A 7 -13.44 9.81 -32.65
N SER A 8 -12.22 9.62 -33.15
CA SER A 8 -11.85 8.46 -33.99
C SER A 8 -10.77 7.60 -33.34
N ASP A 9 -10.50 7.79 -32.06
CA ASP A 9 -9.45 7.09 -31.33
C ASP A 9 -9.88 5.65 -31.02
N PRO A 10 -9.17 4.63 -31.52
CA PRO A 10 -9.51 3.24 -31.27
C PRO A 10 -9.50 2.89 -29.78
N ARG A 11 -8.81 3.66 -28.92
CA ARG A 11 -8.75 3.46 -27.47
C ARG A 11 -10.11 3.60 -26.79
N ARG A 12 -11.05 4.33 -27.36
CA ARG A 12 -12.42 4.49 -26.84
C ARG A 12 -13.27 3.23 -26.91
N ASN A 13 -12.82 2.22 -27.65
CA ASN A 13 -13.51 0.95 -27.76
C ASN A 13 -13.05 -0.09 -26.72
N TYR A 14 -12.08 0.25 -25.88
CA TYR A 14 -11.61 -0.61 -24.80
C TYR A 14 -12.38 -0.31 -23.51
N ALA A 15 -12.80 -1.37 -22.83
CA ALA A 15 -13.42 -1.27 -21.52
C ALA A 15 -12.38 -0.94 -20.42
N GLY A 16 -11.10 -1.20 -20.73
CA GLY A 16 -9.98 -1.14 -19.78
C GLY A 16 -9.97 -2.32 -18.79
N PRO A 17 -8.84 -2.52 -18.13
CA PRO A 17 -8.74 -3.49 -17.04
C PRO A 17 -9.65 -3.10 -15.88
N LYS A 18 -10.06 -4.07 -15.07
CA LYS A 18 -10.79 -3.78 -13.83
C LYS A 18 -9.91 -2.93 -12.90
N PRO A 19 -10.41 -1.80 -12.38
CA PRO A 19 -9.65 -0.95 -11.47
C PRO A 19 -9.64 -1.53 -10.06
N GLY A 20 -8.45 -1.71 -9.52
CA GLY A 20 -8.20 -1.94 -8.10
C GLY A 20 -7.40 -0.78 -7.51
N MET A 21 -7.19 -0.81 -6.20
CA MET A 21 -6.43 0.21 -5.49
C MET A 21 -5.59 -0.42 -4.38
N ASN A 22 -4.34 0.00 -4.27
CA ASN A 22 -3.53 -0.28 -3.10
C ASN A 22 -3.92 0.65 -1.95
N THR A 23 -3.95 0.14 -0.73
CA THR A 23 -4.05 0.99 0.47
C THR A 23 -2.73 1.74 0.68
N LEU A 24 -2.79 2.90 1.32
CA LEU A 24 -1.59 3.59 1.79
C LEU A 24 -1.21 3.08 3.20
N PHE A 25 0.00 3.38 3.65
CA PHE A 25 0.44 3.07 5.01
C PHE A 25 -0.39 3.82 6.05
N VAL A 26 -0.79 3.13 7.10
CA VAL A 26 -1.39 3.76 8.28
C VAL A 26 -0.28 4.38 9.13
N LEU A 27 -0.24 5.70 9.17
CA LEU A 27 0.79 6.50 9.85
C LEU A 27 0.14 7.67 10.57
N ASP A 28 0.76 8.11 11.68
CA ASP A 28 0.32 9.31 12.40
C ASP A 28 0.53 10.62 11.60
N TYR A 29 1.33 10.56 10.54
CA TYR A 29 1.57 11.64 9.57
C TYR A 29 1.14 11.27 8.14
N GLY A 30 0.48 10.12 7.98
CA GLY A 30 -0.01 9.66 6.67
C GLY A 30 -1.20 10.47 6.18
N ARG A 31 -1.45 10.41 4.87
CA ARG A 31 -2.56 11.12 4.23
C ARG A 31 -3.83 10.30 4.15
N GLU A 32 -3.75 8.99 4.29
CA GLU A 32 -4.90 8.10 4.35
C GLU A 32 -5.41 7.98 5.80
N ILE A 33 -6.55 8.61 6.08
CA ILE A 33 -7.23 8.43 7.36
C ILE A 33 -8.06 7.15 7.26
N ALA A 34 -7.55 6.07 7.88
CA ALA A 34 -8.13 4.75 7.73
C ALA A 34 -9.23 4.46 8.77
N PHE A 35 -9.11 4.99 9.97
CA PHE A 35 -9.98 4.65 11.10
C PHE A 35 -10.62 5.89 11.71
N SER A 36 -11.90 5.78 12.10
CA SER A 36 -12.59 6.85 12.83
C SER A 36 -12.01 7.07 14.22
N ASN A 37 -11.56 6.00 14.88
CA ASN A 37 -10.76 6.12 16.10
C ASN A 37 -9.31 6.48 15.75
N LEU A 38 -8.94 7.75 15.86
CA LEU A 38 -7.62 8.27 15.50
C LEU A 38 -6.47 7.64 16.32
N ILE A 39 -6.77 7.03 17.49
CA ILE A 39 -5.77 6.30 18.26
C ILE A 39 -5.23 5.09 17.49
N ARG A 40 -6.03 4.50 16.59
CA ARG A 40 -5.59 3.41 15.69
C ARG A 40 -4.50 3.85 14.71
N MET A 41 -4.41 5.14 14.44
CA MET A 41 -3.42 5.74 13.56
C MET A 41 -2.25 6.39 14.32
N SER A 42 -2.29 6.38 15.64
CA SER A 42 -1.30 7.03 16.49
C SER A 42 0.06 6.34 16.42
N ARG A 43 1.12 7.09 16.71
CA ARG A 43 2.48 6.54 16.79
C ARG A 43 2.58 5.42 17.82
N VAL A 44 3.26 4.35 17.47
CA VAL A 44 3.44 3.19 18.35
C VAL A 44 4.26 3.54 19.58
N THR A 45 5.25 4.40 19.43
CA THR A 45 6.21 4.77 20.47
C THR A 45 5.59 5.68 21.53
N TRP A 46 5.74 5.31 22.79
CA TRP A 46 5.51 6.19 23.92
C TRP A 46 6.72 7.09 24.16
N ILE A 47 6.48 8.23 24.76
CA ILE A 47 7.49 9.22 25.14
C ILE A 47 7.31 9.51 26.64
N LYS A 48 8.39 9.59 27.40
CA LYS A 48 8.34 10.06 28.78
C LYS A 48 8.53 11.56 28.85
N ASP A 49 7.77 12.22 29.71
CA ASP A 49 7.78 13.66 29.95
C ASP A 49 7.56 14.47 28.64
N TYR A 50 8.59 15.10 28.08
CA TYR A 50 8.42 16.01 26.94
C TYR A 50 9.10 15.55 25.64
N ALA A 51 10.15 14.80 25.70
CA ALA A 51 10.90 14.41 24.50
C ALA A 51 11.94 13.30 24.73
N SER A 52 11.79 12.47 25.76
CA SER A 52 12.73 11.39 26.04
C SER A 52 12.16 10.05 25.65
N ASP A 53 13.05 9.13 25.26
CA ASP A 53 12.67 7.77 24.95
C ASP A 53 12.00 7.11 26.15
N PHE A 54 10.94 6.37 25.87
CA PHE A 54 10.19 5.63 26.88
C PHE A 54 11.01 4.40 27.32
N ASP A 55 11.19 4.26 28.64
CA ASP A 55 11.93 3.16 29.27
C ASP A 55 11.07 2.34 30.24
N GLY A 56 9.76 2.53 30.19
CA GLY A 56 8.79 1.77 30.96
C GLY A 56 8.36 0.46 30.31
N THR A 57 7.28 -0.12 30.78
CA THR A 57 6.70 -1.36 30.26
C THR A 57 5.27 -1.17 29.77
N LEU A 58 4.91 -1.93 28.74
CA LEU A 58 3.58 -1.94 28.13
C LEU A 58 2.89 -3.28 28.37
N ASP A 59 1.55 -3.26 28.40
CA ASP A 59 0.75 -4.48 28.31
C ASP A 59 0.68 -5.02 26.86
N ALA A 60 0.02 -6.16 26.68
CA ALA A 60 -0.18 -6.78 25.37
C ALA A 60 -1.02 -5.93 24.40
N SER A 61 -1.71 -4.91 24.88
CA SER A 61 -2.49 -3.96 24.09
C SER A 61 -1.75 -2.64 23.82
N GLY A 62 -0.51 -2.52 24.27
CA GLY A 62 0.33 -1.33 24.08
C GLY A 62 0.01 -0.17 25.02
N ASN A 63 -0.67 -0.40 26.15
CA ASN A 63 -0.87 0.60 27.19
C ASN A 63 0.27 0.55 28.20
N VAL A 64 0.59 1.69 28.80
CA VAL A 64 1.64 1.79 29.81
C VAL A 64 1.16 1.16 31.13
N ILE A 65 1.91 0.18 31.64
CA ILE A 65 1.71 -0.42 32.97
C ILE A 65 2.79 0.01 33.96
N ASP A 66 3.95 0.42 33.47
CA ASP A 66 5.02 1.02 34.27
C ASP A 66 5.63 2.18 33.46
N ALA A 67 5.69 3.35 34.06
CA ALA A 67 6.17 4.57 33.40
C ALA A 67 7.71 4.66 33.32
N GLY A 68 8.45 3.70 33.87
CA GLY A 68 9.91 3.71 33.89
C GLY A 68 10.43 4.90 34.71
N THR A 69 11.36 5.67 34.13
CA THR A 69 11.93 6.86 34.77
C THR A 69 11.17 8.17 34.44
N ALA A 70 9.97 8.12 33.91
CA ALA A 70 9.13 9.30 33.72
C ALA A 70 8.85 9.99 35.07
N THR A 71 8.85 11.33 35.06
CA THR A 71 8.69 12.14 36.27
C THR A 71 7.40 12.94 36.34
N ILE A 72 6.76 13.16 35.17
CA ILE A 72 5.54 13.99 35.07
C ILE A 72 4.42 13.21 34.38
N LYS A 73 4.68 12.60 33.22
CA LYS A 73 3.69 11.95 32.36
C LYS A 73 4.33 11.01 31.35
N THR A 74 3.47 10.15 30.81
CA THR A 74 3.74 9.45 29.55
C THR A 74 2.85 10.01 28.45
N ARG A 75 3.31 9.98 27.19
CA ARG A 75 2.57 10.51 26.05
C ARG A 75 2.89 9.76 24.76
N PHE A 76 2.01 9.87 23.79
CA PHE A 76 2.30 9.47 22.41
C PHE A 76 1.69 10.44 21.41
N VAL A 77 2.21 10.41 20.19
CA VAL A 77 1.68 11.21 19.08
C VAL A 77 0.42 10.56 18.55
N ILE A 78 -0.70 11.28 18.52
CA ILE A 78 -1.93 10.85 17.85
C ILE A 78 -1.80 11.16 16.37
N ILE A 79 -1.47 12.40 16.03
CA ILE A 79 -1.36 12.91 14.68
C ILE A 79 -0.19 13.88 14.62
N ALA A 80 0.60 13.79 13.56
CA ALA A 80 1.61 14.77 13.19
C ALA A 80 1.15 15.57 11.99
N ALA A 81 1.62 16.78 11.89
CA ALA A 81 1.03 17.90 11.20
C ALA A 81 1.03 17.91 9.68
N SER A 82 1.43 16.85 9.01
CA SER A 82 1.19 16.77 7.56
C SER A 82 -0.29 16.54 7.20
N THR A 83 -1.15 16.48 8.22
CA THR A 83 -2.56 16.13 8.12
C THR A 83 -3.50 17.34 8.03
N SER A 84 -2.98 18.56 7.95
CA SER A 84 -3.81 19.76 7.72
C SER A 84 -4.72 19.58 6.50
N GLY A 85 -6.01 19.84 6.67
CA GLY A 85 -7.04 19.67 5.63
C GLY A 85 -7.53 18.24 5.40
N MET A 86 -7.03 17.24 6.15
CA MET A 86 -7.46 15.84 6.00
C MET A 86 -8.59 15.46 6.94
N LEU A 87 -8.64 16.08 8.09
CA LEU A 87 -9.66 15.88 9.11
C LEU A 87 -10.54 17.11 9.22
N GLU A 88 -11.81 16.88 9.47
CA GLU A 88 -12.77 17.96 9.69
C GLU A 88 -12.44 18.72 10.97
N THR A 89 -12.61 20.04 10.96
CA THR A 89 -12.66 20.84 12.19
C THR A 89 -14.01 20.61 12.87
N GLY A 90 -14.05 20.70 14.19
CA GLY A 90 -15.31 20.49 14.91
C GLY A 90 -15.10 19.92 16.31
N THR A 91 -16.09 19.19 16.79
CA THR A 91 -16.06 18.58 18.12
C THR A 91 -15.56 17.15 18.05
N TYR A 92 -14.61 16.82 18.93
CA TYR A 92 -14.03 15.48 19.08
C TYR A 92 -14.27 14.96 20.50
N ALA A 93 -14.49 13.65 20.61
CA ALA A 93 -14.66 12.96 21.89
C ALA A 93 -13.43 12.11 22.20
N LEU A 94 -12.88 12.24 23.39
CA LEU A 94 -11.90 11.34 24.00
C LEU A 94 -12.60 10.47 25.01
N ASN A 95 -12.58 9.16 24.80
CA ASN A 95 -13.12 8.16 25.70
C ASN A 95 -12.03 7.18 26.13
N TRP A 96 -12.10 6.67 27.35
CA TRP A 96 -11.17 5.66 27.86
C TRP A 96 -11.83 4.82 28.94
N ASP A 97 -11.21 3.69 29.26
CA ASP A 97 -11.59 2.85 30.39
C ASP A 97 -10.58 3.05 31.53
N GLY A 98 -11.07 2.89 32.76
CA GLY A 98 -10.25 3.03 33.98
C GLY A 98 -10.48 4.36 34.72
N SER A 99 -9.65 4.62 35.72
CA SER A 99 -9.82 5.74 36.67
C SER A 99 -8.93 6.95 36.38
N GLY A 100 -8.05 6.86 35.37
CA GLY A 100 -7.14 7.95 35.02
C GLY A 100 -7.81 9.11 34.29
N THR A 101 -7.06 10.19 34.08
CA THR A 101 -7.53 11.46 33.50
C THR A 101 -6.70 11.91 32.32
N PRO A 102 -6.63 11.14 31.20
CA PRO A 102 -5.85 11.51 30.03
C PRO A 102 -6.35 12.81 29.41
N SER A 103 -5.50 13.48 28.64
CA SER A 103 -5.84 14.72 27.96
C SER A 103 -5.22 14.80 26.57
N ILE A 104 -5.86 15.56 25.69
CA ILE A 104 -5.32 15.88 24.36
C ILE A 104 -4.61 17.22 24.43
N VAL A 105 -3.42 17.29 23.83
CA VAL A 105 -2.59 18.50 23.78
C VAL A 105 -2.09 18.70 22.35
N GLY A 106 -2.38 19.85 21.76
CA GLY A 106 -1.81 20.30 20.49
C GLY A 106 -0.56 21.15 20.71
N THR A 107 0.31 21.18 19.73
CA THR A 107 1.48 22.09 19.67
C THR A 107 1.31 23.08 18.50
N GLY A 108 2.06 24.16 18.53
CA GLY A 108 2.16 25.11 17.41
C GLY A 108 0.83 25.72 16.99
N GLY A 109 0.43 25.51 15.76
CA GLY A 109 -0.79 26.03 15.15
C GLY A 109 -2.07 25.23 15.43
N ILE A 110 -1.98 24.06 16.09
CA ILE A 110 -3.19 23.28 16.42
C ILE A 110 -4.01 24.02 17.46
N SER A 111 -5.21 24.43 17.06
CA SER A 111 -6.15 25.12 17.93
C SER A 111 -7.16 24.13 18.50
N ILE A 112 -6.90 23.68 19.73
CA ILE A 112 -7.72 22.70 20.46
C ILE A 112 -8.11 23.24 21.83
N THR A 113 -9.38 23.09 22.22
CA THR A 113 -9.91 23.51 23.51
C THR A 113 -10.79 22.42 24.10
N GLU A 114 -10.51 22.00 25.34
CA GLU A 114 -11.41 21.13 26.11
C GLU A 114 -12.73 21.88 26.39
N THR A 115 -13.84 21.28 25.99
CA THR A 115 -15.18 21.90 26.10
C THR A 115 -16.02 21.27 27.20
N SER A 116 -15.78 20.00 27.52
CA SER A 116 -16.44 19.34 28.66
C SER A 116 -15.59 18.19 29.18
N ALA A 117 -15.79 17.84 30.43
CA ALA A 117 -15.20 16.67 31.07
C ALA A 117 -16.22 15.97 31.97
N SER A 118 -16.25 14.65 31.91
CA SER A 118 -17.01 13.78 32.79
C SER A 118 -16.17 12.54 33.12
N ALA A 119 -16.72 11.59 33.87
CA ALA A 119 -16.02 10.34 34.12
C ALA A 119 -15.75 9.62 32.80
N ASN A 120 -14.48 9.32 32.52
CA ASN A 120 -14.02 8.56 31.37
C ASN A 120 -14.34 9.17 30.00
N ARG A 121 -14.69 10.45 29.95
CA ARG A 121 -15.01 11.15 28.71
C ARG A 121 -14.66 12.64 28.77
N LYS A 122 -14.03 13.13 27.72
CA LYS A 122 -13.81 14.56 27.47
C LYS A 122 -14.21 14.92 26.06
N THR A 123 -14.62 16.16 25.83
CA THR A 123 -14.81 16.69 24.49
C THR A 123 -13.90 17.87 24.23
N TYR A 124 -13.48 17.99 22.98
CA TYR A 124 -12.59 19.03 22.50
C TYR A 124 -13.17 19.69 21.26
N SER A 125 -13.08 21.01 21.18
CA SER A 125 -13.30 21.76 19.96
C SER A 125 -11.95 21.92 19.24
N ILE A 126 -11.85 21.45 18.02
CA ILE A 126 -10.69 21.64 17.15
C ILE A 126 -11.11 22.59 16.03
N THR A 127 -10.51 23.77 16.01
CA THR A 127 -10.83 24.83 15.03
C THR A 127 -9.74 24.99 13.99
N ASP A 128 -8.55 24.46 14.24
CA ASP A 128 -7.44 24.42 13.31
C ASP A 128 -6.55 23.21 13.61
N TRP A 129 -6.16 22.47 12.59
CA TRP A 129 -5.26 21.33 12.71
C TRP A 129 -3.78 21.72 12.61
N GLY A 130 -3.48 22.98 12.33
CA GLY A 130 -2.13 23.48 12.12
C GLY A 130 -1.46 22.91 10.86
N ASP A 131 -0.25 23.41 10.59
CA ASP A 131 0.61 22.87 9.53
C ASP A 131 2.03 22.72 10.09
N GLY A 132 2.53 21.51 10.14
CA GLY A 132 3.82 21.19 10.75
C GLY A 132 3.79 20.89 12.27
N ASP A 133 2.63 20.65 12.86
CA ASP A 133 2.41 20.55 14.29
C ASP A 133 2.03 19.13 14.75
N VAL A 134 2.01 18.88 16.04
CA VAL A 134 1.82 17.55 16.62
C VAL A 134 0.74 17.56 17.68
N MET A 135 -0.18 16.62 17.60
CA MET A 135 -1.17 16.33 18.64
C MET A 135 -0.74 15.14 19.47
N TYR A 136 -0.76 15.31 20.77
CA TYR A 136 -0.40 14.27 21.74
C TYR A 136 -1.60 13.86 22.58
N LEU A 137 -1.59 12.58 23.00
CA LEU A 137 -2.32 12.15 24.18
C LEU A 137 -1.34 12.11 25.36
N ASP A 138 -1.65 12.82 26.41
CA ASP A 138 -0.93 12.84 27.67
C ASP A 138 -1.64 11.99 28.72
N VAL A 139 -0.89 11.13 29.41
CA VAL A 139 -1.36 10.37 30.58
C VAL A 139 -0.50 10.81 31.77
N PRO A 140 -1.10 11.45 32.81
CA PRO A 140 -0.39 11.84 34.03
C PRO A 140 0.29 10.64 34.67
N LEU A 141 1.45 10.84 35.30
CA LEU A 141 2.21 9.77 35.92
C LEU A 141 1.41 9.02 37.00
N ALA A 142 0.56 9.76 37.75
CA ALA A 142 -0.31 9.17 38.77
C ALA A 142 -1.36 8.21 38.20
N ASP A 143 -1.62 8.28 36.92
CA ASP A 143 -2.63 7.49 36.19
C ASP A 143 -2.01 6.32 35.40
N THR A 144 -0.72 6.05 35.59
CA THR A 144 -0.03 4.91 34.96
C THR A 144 -0.76 3.59 35.30
N GLY A 145 -1.08 2.82 34.27
CA GLY A 145 -1.85 1.57 34.40
C GLY A 145 -3.36 1.76 34.61
N ALA A 146 -3.83 3.00 34.75
CA ALA A 146 -5.23 3.32 35.01
C ALA A 146 -6.00 3.82 33.78
N VAL A 147 -5.36 3.85 32.60
CA VAL A 147 -5.95 4.31 31.34
C VAL A 147 -5.77 3.26 30.26
N THR A 148 -6.87 2.70 29.79
CA THR A 148 -6.89 1.66 28.75
C THR A 148 -8.01 1.94 27.75
N ASN A 149 -8.07 1.18 26.65
CA ASN A 149 -9.10 1.26 25.63
C ASN A 149 -9.40 2.71 25.19
N ILE A 150 -8.35 3.45 24.86
CA ILE A 150 -8.43 4.86 24.52
C ILE A 150 -9.04 5.00 23.12
N ARG A 151 -10.02 5.89 22.99
CA ARG A 151 -10.69 6.23 21.72
C ARG A 151 -10.72 7.75 21.58
N PHE A 152 -10.37 8.25 20.41
CA PHE A 152 -10.46 9.67 20.06
C PHE A 152 -11.00 9.80 18.65
N CYS A 153 -12.19 10.37 18.50
CA CYS A 153 -12.92 10.42 17.24
C CYS A 153 -13.72 11.72 17.09
N TYR A 154 -14.12 12.02 15.86
CA TYR A 154 -15.12 13.03 15.59
C TYR A 154 -16.43 12.67 16.30
N ILE A 155 -17.16 13.67 16.80
CA ILE A 155 -18.32 13.46 17.69
C ILE A 155 -19.42 12.60 17.06
N ASP A 156 -19.61 12.71 15.75
CA ASP A 156 -20.65 11.96 15.01
C ASP A 156 -20.34 10.47 14.90
N TYR A 157 -19.10 10.05 15.17
CA TYR A 157 -18.68 8.65 15.18
C TYR A 157 -18.59 8.07 16.58
N GLU A 158 -18.79 8.89 17.62
CA GLU A 158 -18.68 8.45 19.01
C GLU A 158 -19.64 7.30 19.34
N GLY A 159 -19.09 6.23 19.89
CA GLY A 159 -19.82 5.01 20.23
C GLY A 159 -20.01 4.01 19.09
N THR A 160 -19.57 4.35 17.89
CA THR A 160 -19.63 3.48 16.70
C THR A 160 -18.26 3.34 16.01
N GLU A 161 -17.21 3.90 16.58
CA GLU A 161 -15.82 3.90 16.09
C GLU A 161 -15.02 2.68 16.53
N GLY A 162 -15.65 1.77 17.27
CA GLY A 162 -15.02 0.57 17.84
C GLY A 162 -14.74 -0.51 16.80
N ILE A 163 -14.00 -1.53 17.23
CA ILE A 163 -13.70 -2.72 16.41
C ILE A 163 -15.01 -3.42 16.04
N GLY A 164 -15.24 -3.61 14.73
CA GLY A 164 -16.45 -4.26 14.21
C GLY A 164 -17.71 -3.39 14.19
N GLU A 165 -17.64 -2.16 14.71
CA GLU A 165 -18.76 -1.25 14.75
C GLU A 165 -18.99 -0.54 13.39
N GLU A 166 -20.10 0.22 13.32
CA GLU A 166 -20.53 0.84 12.06
C GLU A 166 -19.48 1.77 11.47
N ASN A 167 -18.85 2.60 12.29
CA ASN A 167 -17.85 3.59 11.88
C ASN A 167 -16.44 3.21 12.35
N GLU A 168 -16.09 1.92 12.42
CA GLU A 168 -14.71 1.48 12.66
C GLU A 168 -13.75 2.13 11.66
N PHE A 169 -14.09 2.08 10.38
CA PHE A 169 -13.35 2.75 9.31
C PHE A 169 -13.90 4.15 9.10
N TYR A 170 -13.02 5.07 8.78
CA TYR A 170 -13.40 6.45 8.47
C TYR A 170 -14.36 6.46 7.26
N PRO A 171 -15.59 6.98 7.40
CA PRO A 171 -16.58 6.90 6.32
C PRO A 171 -16.13 7.46 4.98
N PRO A 172 -15.39 8.59 4.89
CA PRO A 172 -14.84 9.07 3.62
C PRO A 172 -13.88 8.08 2.95
N LEU A 173 -13.13 7.27 3.71
CA LEU A 173 -12.29 6.20 3.15
C LEU A 173 -13.14 5.18 2.40
N LEU A 174 -14.19 4.64 3.02
CA LEU A 174 -15.05 3.64 2.40
C LEU A 174 -15.67 4.17 1.10
N GLN A 175 -16.12 5.42 1.11
CA GLN A 175 -16.68 6.07 -0.08
C GLN A 175 -15.62 6.22 -1.19
N ALA A 176 -14.40 6.57 -0.81
CA ALA A 176 -13.29 6.76 -1.75
C ALA A 176 -12.85 5.44 -2.42
N TYR A 177 -12.93 4.32 -1.69
CA TYR A 177 -12.55 3.00 -2.22
C TYR A 177 -13.70 2.27 -2.93
N GLU A 178 -14.94 2.70 -2.76
CA GLU A 178 -16.10 2.03 -3.39
C GLU A 178 -15.96 1.86 -4.92
N PRO A 179 -15.47 2.84 -5.69
CA PRO A 179 -15.24 2.67 -7.13
C PRO A 179 -14.19 1.62 -7.48
N TYR A 180 -13.28 1.32 -6.56
CA TYR A 180 -12.14 0.42 -6.76
C TYR A 180 -12.31 -0.94 -6.08
N LYS A 181 -13.50 -1.27 -5.62
CA LYS A 181 -13.81 -2.52 -4.92
C LYS A 181 -13.63 -3.79 -5.77
N HIS A 182 -13.29 -3.66 -7.06
CA HIS A 182 -12.87 -4.81 -7.86
C HIS A 182 -11.65 -5.51 -7.26
N CYS A 183 -10.75 -4.75 -6.62
CA CYS A 183 -9.70 -5.30 -5.78
C CYS A 183 -9.11 -4.20 -4.88
N VAL A 184 -9.08 -4.43 -3.57
CA VAL A 184 -8.28 -3.63 -2.63
C VAL A 184 -7.08 -4.45 -2.21
N ARG A 185 -5.87 -3.98 -2.51
CA ARG A 185 -4.63 -4.65 -2.11
C ARG A 185 -4.14 -4.08 -0.79
N PHE A 186 -4.01 -4.94 0.22
CA PHE A 186 -3.69 -4.57 1.59
C PHE A 186 -2.19 -4.58 1.92
N MET A 187 -1.32 -4.63 0.93
CA MET A 187 0.12 -4.74 1.10
C MET A 187 0.69 -3.72 2.11
N ASN A 188 0.33 -2.45 1.96
CA ASN A 188 0.78 -1.39 2.86
C ASN A 188 0.09 -1.46 4.24
N TRP A 189 -1.22 -1.75 4.28
CA TRP A 189 -1.90 -1.95 5.56
C TRP A 189 -1.29 -3.10 6.34
N GLN A 190 -1.01 -4.22 5.68
CA GLN A 190 -0.36 -5.36 6.31
C GLN A 190 1.11 -5.09 6.68
N ALA A 191 1.68 -3.96 6.25
CA ALA A 191 3.10 -3.65 6.42
C ALA A 191 4.02 -4.76 5.89
N THR A 192 3.69 -5.30 4.72
CA THR A 192 4.30 -6.52 4.19
C THR A 192 5.82 -6.42 4.07
N ASN A 193 6.33 -5.26 3.62
CA ASN A 193 7.77 -5.04 3.45
C ASN A 193 8.54 -4.87 4.78
N GLN A 194 7.83 -4.71 5.91
CA GLN A 194 8.40 -4.52 7.24
C GLN A 194 8.14 -5.73 8.16
N GLN A 195 7.72 -6.83 7.58
CA GLN A 195 7.39 -8.06 8.31
C GLN A 195 8.57 -9.02 8.42
N ASN A 196 9.78 -8.53 8.36
CA ASN A 196 10.97 -9.35 8.45
C ASN A 196 11.05 -10.08 9.81
N ASN A 197 11.55 -11.30 9.76
CA ASN A 197 11.69 -12.21 10.91
C ASN A 197 10.36 -12.69 11.53
N ARG A 198 9.26 -12.68 10.78
CA ARG A 198 7.99 -13.27 11.24
C ARG A 198 7.82 -14.66 10.68
N THR A 199 7.93 -15.63 11.54
CA THR A 199 7.78 -17.03 11.20
C THR A 199 6.45 -17.61 11.67
N SER A 200 5.79 -16.94 12.63
CA SER A 200 4.63 -17.47 13.34
C SER A 200 3.39 -16.59 13.23
N TRP A 201 2.24 -17.22 13.02
CA TRP A 201 0.91 -16.62 13.09
C TRP A 201 0.67 -15.87 14.41
N ASP A 202 1.21 -16.38 15.50
CA ASP A 202 1.01 -15.79 16.82
C ASP A 202 1.76 -14.47 17.04
N GLU A 203 2.75 -14.19 16.22
CA GLU A 203 3.52 -12.94 16.25
C GLU A 203 2.79 -11.77 15.56
N ARG A 204 1.67 -12.02 14.86
CA ARG A 204 0.95 -10.95 14.15
C ARG A 204 0.40 -9.90 15.09
N ARG A 205 0.20 -8.67 14.58
CA ARG A 205 -0.51 -7.64 15.34
C ARG A 205 -1.94 -8.11 15.68
N ARG A 206 -2.31 -7.94 16.93
CA ARG A 206 -3.66 -8.23 17.40
C ARG A 206 -4.54 -6.99 17.27
N GLU A 207 -5.82 -7.16 16.97
CA GLU A 207 -6.79 -6.06 16.83
C GLU A 207 -7.02 -5.28 18.13
N THR A 208 -6.73 -5.89 19.26
CA THR A 208 -6.77 -5.23 20.59
C THR A 208 -5.61 -4.29 20.85
N TYR A 209 -4.54 -4.33 20.02
CA TYR A 209 -3.42 -3.42 20.19
C TYR A 209 -3.87 -1.98 19.93
N ARG A 210 -3.33 -1.04 20.70
CA ARG A 210 -3.73 0.38 20.71
C ARG A 210 -3.70 1.02 19.33
N THR A 211 -2.66 0.77 18.55
CA THR A 211 -2.43 1.39 17.24
C THR A 211 -2.13 0.37 16.15
N TYR A 212 -2.46 0.72 14.91
CA TYR A 212 -2.25 -0.09 13.72
C TYR A 212 -1.18 0.49 12.78
N THR A 213 -0.43 1.49 13.25
CA THR A 213 0.62 2.09 12.44
C THR A 213 1.73 1.13 12.10
N HIS A 214 2.44 1.49 11.07
CA HIS A 214 3.52 0.72 10.46
C HIS A 214 4.72 0.48 11.40
N GLY A 215 4.84 1.17 12.52
CA GLY A 215 5.94 1.05 13.48
C GLY A 215 7.05 2.08 13.23
N PRO A 216 8.06 2.16 14.09
CA PRO A 216 9.11 3.12 13.91
C PRO A 216 9.97 2.76 12.69
N PHE A 217 10.02 3.63 11.70
CA PHE A 217 10.99 3.56 10.60
C PHE A 217 12.43 3.81 11.06
N SER A 218 12.67 4.19 12.31
CA SER A 218 14.01 4.46 12.78
C SER A 218 14.64 3.22 13.39
N THR A 219 15.68 2.76 12.76
CA THR A 219 16.63 1.74 13.21
C THR A 219 17.37 2.07 14.53
N GLY A 220 16.83 2.93 15.38
CA GLY A 220 17.52 3.41 16.59
C GLY A 220 16.70 3.49 17.86
N ALA A 221 15.39 3.40 17.81
CA ALA A 221 14.54 3.38 18.99
C ALA A 221 13.80 2.05 19.05
N ASN A 222 14.51 1.01 19.43
CA ASN A 222 13.91 -0.22 19.88
C ASN A 222 13.01 0.13 21.08
N PRO A 223 11.71 -0.19 21.11
CA PRO A 223 11.04 -0.33 22.37
C PRO A 223 11.79 -1.42 23.11
N SER A 224 12.66 -1.02 24.01
CA SER A 224 13.43 -1.94 24.82
C SER A 224 12.44 -2.79 25.58
N SER A 225 12.41 -4.04 25.28
CA SER A 225 11.81 -5.16 25.95
C SER A 225 10.58 -5.78 25.31
N ALA A 226 10.77 -6.97 24.85
CA ALA A 226 9.92 -8.17 24.98
C ALA A 226 8.52 -8.20 24.35
N ILE A 227 7.97 -7.11 23.84
CA ILE A 227 6.82 -7.17 22.93
C ILE A 227 7.29 -6.49 21.65
N GLU A 228 7.84 -7.24 20.74
CA GLU A 228 7.99 -6.80 19.35
C GLU A 228 6.60 -6.52 18.81
N VAL A 229 6.27 -5.24 18.77
CA VAL A 229 4.99 -4.81 18.26
C VAL A 229 5.02 -5.00 16.76
N GLN A 230 4.29 -5.95 16.30
CA GLN A 230 4.15 -6.25 14.89
C GLN A 230 3.61 -5.02 14.16
N PRO A 231 4.22 -4.51 13.07
CA PRO A 231 3.71 -3.37 12.34
C PRO A 231 2.45 -3.69 11.54
N GLY A 232 1.70 -2.65 11.17
CA GLY A 232 0.60 -2.74 10.23
C GLY A 232 -0.77 -2.96 10.86
N VAL A 233 -1.77 -2.92 10.01
CA VAL A 233 -3.18 -3.19 10.33
C VAL A 233 -3.36 -4.69 10.55
N PRO A 234 -4.06 -5.11 11.61
CA PRO A 234 -4.39 -6.53 11.81
C PRO A 234 -5.16 -7.11 10.62
N LEU A 235 -4.90 -8.38 10.31
CA LEU A 235 -5.60 -9.07 9.22
C LEU A 235 -7.11 -9.04 9.42
N GLU A 236 -7.56 -9.12 10.65
CA GLU A 236 -8.95 -9.03 11.07
C GLU A 236 -9.62 -7.74 10.58
N ALA A 237 -8.95 -6.61 10.70
CA ALA A 237 -9.46 -5.32 10.21
C ALA A 237 -9.46 -5.24 8.68
N CYS A 238 -8.43 -5.78 8.00
CA CYS A 238 -8.41 -5.86 6.54
C CYS A 238 -9.61 -6.66 6.00
N VAL A 239 -9.93 -7.79 6.64
CA VAL A 239 -11.10 -8.63 6.29
C VAL A 239 -12.41 -7.88 6.53
N ARG A 240 -12.55 -7.18 7.66
CA ARG A 240 -13.76 -6.37 7.92
C ARG A 240 -13.91 -5.23 6.91
N PHE A 241 -12.81 -4.59 6.51
CA PHE A 241 -12.84 -3.57 5.47
C PHE A 241 -13.33 -4.14 4.14
N GLN A 242 -12.77 -5.27 3.70
CA GLN A 242 -13.22 -5.98 2.49
C GLN A 242 -14.70 -6.31 2.56
N ASN A 243 -15.14 -6.90 3.68
CA ASN A 243 -16.54 -7.29 3.88
C ASN A 243 -17.48 -6.08 3.87
N LYS A 244 -17.07 -4.97 4.50
CA LYS A 244 -17.86 -3.74 4.54
C LYS A 244 -17.98 -3.08 3.18
N LEU A 245 -16.88 -3.07 2.42
CA LEU A 245 -16.84 -2.55 1.05
C LEU A 245 -17.59 -3.45 0.06
N GLN A 246 -17.87 -4.72 0.41
CA GLN A 246 -18.43 -5.74 -0.49
C GLN A 246 -17.58 -5.86 -1.77
N GLY A 247 -16.26 -5.87 -1.60
CA GLY A 247 -15.27 -5.91 -2.66
C GLY A 247 -14.34 -7.11 -2.56
N ASN A 248 -13.42 -7.24 -3.52
CA ASN A 248 -12.40 -8.29 -3.47
C ASN A 248 -11.16 -7.77 -2.72
N GLY A 249 -10.48 -8.65 -1.99
CA GLY A 249 -9.28 -8.31 -1.23
C GLY A 249 -8.06 -9.05 -1.74
N TRP A 250 -6.91 -8.36 -1.76
CA TRP A 250 -5.63 -8.95 -2.10
C TRP A 250 -4.71 -8.87 -0.88
N TYR A 251 -4.32 -10.04 -0.40
CA TYR A 251 -3.58 -10.23 0.83
C TYR A 251 -2.19 -10.78 0.56
N CYS A 252 -1.21 -10.29 1.31
CA CYS A 252 0.17 -10.75 1.24
C CYS A 252 0.47 -11.65 2.44
N ILE A 253 0.79 -12.93 2.20
CA ILE A 253 1.29 -13.82 3.25
C ILE A 253 2.68 -13.29 3.66
N PRO A 254 2.98 -13.11 4.96
CA PRO A 254 4.33 -12.80 5.39
C PRO A 254 5.33 -13.82 4.85
N ALA A 255 6.40 -13.32 4.24
CA ALA A 255 7.30 -14.15 3.42
C ALA A 255 7.94 -15.32 4.18
N GLU A 256 8.20 -15.14 5.48
CA GLU A 256 8.89 -16.12 6.33
C GLU A 256 7.94 -16.99 7.17
N TYR A 257 6.61 -16.86 7.03
CA TYR A 257 5.66 -17.70 7.77
C TYR A 257 5.97 -19.20 7.57
N ASP A 258 5.98 -19.97 8.66
CA ASP A 258 6.02 -21.41 8.59
C ASP A 258 4.73 -22.00 8.00
N VAL A 259 4.73 -23.31 7.72
CA VAL A 259 3.59 -24.01 7.11
C VAL A 259 2.31 -23.86 7.95
N SER A 260 2.43 -23.96 9.26
CA SER A 260 1.28 -23.86 10.18
C SER A 260 0.70 -22.45 10.19
N SER A 261 1.55 -21.45 10.10
CA SER A 261 1.16 -20.04 10.06
C SER A 261 0.52 -19.66 8.72
N VAL A 262 1.00 -20.21 7.61
CA VAL A 262 0.33 -20.07 6.29
C VAL A 262 -1.06 -20.69 6.34
N SER A 263 -1.20 -21.89 6.94
CA SER A 263 -2.52 -22.52 7.11
C SER A 263 -3.46 -21.64 7.92
N ALA A 264 -3.03 -21.17 9.08
CA ALA A 264 -3.82 -20.32 9.95
C ALA A 264 -4.24 -18.99 9.27
N PHE A 265 -3.34 -18.40 8.49
CA PHE A 265 -3.64 -17.21 7.69
C PHE A 265 -4.74 -17.48 6.65
N CYS A 266 -4.60 -18.57 5.88
CA CYS A 266 -5.59 -18.97 4.88
C CYS A 266 -6.93 -19.38 5.51
N GLU A 267 -6.89 -20.09 6.64
CA GLU A 267 -8.09 -20.48 7.40
C GLU A 267 -8.84 -19.25 7.87
N TYR A 268 -8.13 -18.26 8.43
CA TYR A 268 -8.76 -17.03 8.86
C TYR A 268 -9.48 -16.32 7.71
N LEU A 269 -8.84 -16.20 6.54
CA LEU A 269 -9.45 -15.58 5.35
C LEU A 269 -10.67 -16.38 4.88
N ALA A 270 -10.54 -17.69 4.75
CA ALA A 270 -11.61 -18.56 4.28
C ALA A 270 -12.82 -18.61 5.22
N ASP A 271 -12.60 -18.44 6.52
CA ASP A 271 -13.67 -18.46 7.53
C ASP A 271 -14.35 -17.10 7.70
N ASN A 272 -13.66 -15.98 7.44
CA ASN A 272 -14.15 -14.65 7.82
C ASN A 272 -14.45 -13.70 6.65
N VAL A 273 -13.92 -13.92 5.47
CA VAL A 273 -14.33 -13.15 4.27
C VAL A 273 -15.72 -13.63 3.83
N ASN A 274 -16.61 -12.69 3.52
CA ASN A 274 -17.97 -13.01 3.07
C ASN A 274 -17.93 -13.92 1.83
N PRO A 275 -18.73 -15.01 1.81
CA PRO A 275 -18.79 -15.92 0.66
C PRO A 275 -19.13 -15.19 -0.65
N GLY A 276 -18.44 -15.57 -1.74
CA GLY A 276 -18.60 -14.98 -3.07
C GLY A 276 -17.71 -13.76 -3.33
N LEU A 277 -17.06 -13.18 -2.31
CA LEU A 277 -16.00 -12.20 -2.50
C LEU A 277 -14.67 -12.92 -2.78
N LYS A 278 -13.92 -12.44 -3.76
CA LYS A 278 -12.63 -13.03 -4.09
C LYS A 278 -11.57 -12.66 -3.04
N VAL A 279 -10.72 -13.63 -2.76
CA VAL A 279 -9.55 -13.54 -1.90
C VAL A 279 -8.34 -13.81 -2.78
N LEU A 280 -7.61 -12.76 -3.13
CA LEU A 280 -6.36 -12.89 -3.85
C LEU A 280 -5.24 -13.07 -2.82
N ILE A 281 -4.39 -14.07 -3.00
CA ILE A 281 -3.29 -14.39 -2.07
C ILE A 281 -1.97 -14.37 -2.83
N GLU A 282 -1.02 -13.61 -2.31
CA GLU A 282 0.35 -13.47 -2.78
C GLU A 282 1.34 -13.78 -1.65
N LEU A 283 2.50 -14.34 -1.95
CA LEU A 283 3.58 -14.54 -0.98
C LEU A 283 4.50 -13.31 -0.92
N GLY A 284 4.47 -12.59 0.18
CA GLY A 284 5.27 -11.38 0.37
C GLY A 284 4.87 -10.25 -0.58
N ASN A 285 5.78 -9.33 -0.80
CA ASN A 285 5.71 -8.28 -1.82
C ASN A 285 7.11 -8.05 -2.36
N GLU A 286 7.24 -8.09 -3.69
CA GLU A 286 8.51 -7.78 -4.37
C GLU A 286 9.73 -8.44 -3.69
N ASN A 287 9.65 -9.73 -3.40
CA ASN A 287 10.72 -10.47 -2.71
C ASN A 287 12.08 -10.40 -3.43
N TRP A 288 12.07 -9.95 -4.69
CA TRP A 288 13.26 -9.71 -5.51
C TRP A 288 13.86 -8.30 -5.32
N ASN A 289 13.18 -7.39 -4.62
CA ASN A 289 13.61 -6.00 -4.51
C ASN A 289 14.70 -5.87 -3.44
N ALA A 290 15.92 -5.54 -3.88
CA ALA A 290 17.07 -5.38 -2.98
C ALA A 290 16.93 -4.20 -1.98
N GLY A 291 15.87 -3.41 -2.08
CA GLY A 291 15.51 -2.42 -1.05
C GLY A 291 14.75 -3.01 0.13
N PHE A 292 14.39 -4.29 0.10
CA PHE A 292 13.64 -4.98 1.15
C PHE A 292 14.47 -6.12 1.75
N ASP A 293 14.53 -6.21 3.07
CA ASP A 293 15.33 -7.22 3.78
C ASP A 293 14.95 -8.66 3.40
N VAL A 294 13.71 -8.91 3.00
CA VAL A 294 13.26 -10.23 2.53
C VAL A 294 14.04 -10.74 1.33
N ASN A 295 14.58 -9.84 0.51
CA ASN A 295 15.42 -10.25 -0.62
C ASN A 295 16.69 -10.96 -0.17
N ASP A 296 17.38 -10.42 0.82
CA ASP A 296 18.58 -11.04 1.39
C ASP A 296 18.25 -12.39 2.04
N VAL A 297 17.15 -12.46 2.80
CA VAL A 297 16.68 -13.71 3.41
C VAL A 297 16.42 -14.77 2.34
N TYR A 298 15.72 -14.43 1.28
CA TYR A 298 15.40 -15.39 0.22
C TYR A 298 16.62 -15.78 -0.63
N GLN A 299 17.57 -14.87 -0.80
CA GLN A 299 18.85 -15.17 -1.43
C GLN A 299 19.61 -16.24 -0.60
N ASP A 300 19.71 -16.05 0.71
CA ASP A 300 20.38 -16.97 1.61
C ASP A 300 19.68 -18.33 1.66
N LEU A 301 18.37 -18.37 1.79
CA LEU A 301 17.59 -19.61 1.80
C LEU A 301 17.69 -20.34 0.46
N GLY A 302 17.65 -19.63 -0.67
CA GLY A 302 17.84 -20.21 -1.99
C GLY A 302 19.23 -20.82 -2.17
N LEU A 303 20.28 -20.16 -1.69
CA LEU A 303 21.66 -20.69 -1.70
C LEU A 303 21.81 -21.91 -0.80
N GLN A 304 21.21 -21.90 0.39
CA GLN A 304 21.22 -23.04 1.31
C GLN A 304 20.52 -24.26 0.69
N GLU A 305 19.34 -24.06 0.10
CA GLU A 305 18.60 -25.13 -0.58
C GLU A 305 19.39 -25.69 -1.78
N GLN A 306 20.00 -24.81 -2.57
CA GLN A 306 20.86 -25.18 -3.69
C GLN A 306 22.06 -26.03 -3.22
N ALA A 307 22.72 -25.62 -2.12
CA ALA A 307 23.87 -26.34 -1.56
C ALA A 307 23.48 -27.69 -0.93
N ALA A 308 22.31 -27.73 -0.26
CA ALA A 308 21.86 -28.92 0.44
C ALA A 308 21.32 -30.01 -0.48
N THR A 309 20.62 -29.64 -1.54
CA THR A 309 19.84 -30.56 -2.37
C THR A 309 20.23 -30.55 -3.85
N GLY A 310 21.01 -29.57 -4.31
CA GLY A 310 21.26 -29.32 -5.74
C GLY A 310 20.06 -28.74 -6.49
N ARG A 311 18.96 -28.43 -5.80
CA ARG A 311 17.75 -27.83 -6.37
C ARG A 311 18.07 -26.45 -6.90
N PHE A 312 17.35 -26.01 -7.94
CA PHE A 312 17.46 -24.70 -8.61
C PHE A 312 18.75 -24.47 -9.42
N THR A 313 19.77 -25.32 -9.32
CA THR A 313 21.06 -25.10 -10.00
C THR A 313 20.93 -25.00 -11.50
N ALA A 314 20.10 -25.84 -12.12
CA ALA A 314 19.87 -25.84 -13.56
C ALA A 314 18.88 -24.75 -14.02
N GLN A 315 17.99 -24.32 -13.13
CA GLN A 315 16.88 -23.42 -13.45
C GLN A 315 17.27 -21.97 -13.23
N ASN A 316 18.01 -21.67 -12.15
CA ASN A 316 18.39 -20.31 -11.80
C ASN A 316 19.71 -20.28 -10.99
N ALA A 317 20.81 -20.68 -11.63
CA ALA A 317 22.11 -20.79 -10.94
C ALA A 317 22.67 -19.45 -10.44
N SER A 318 22.34 -18.34 -11.13
CA SER A 318 22.86 -17.00 -10.79
C SER A 318 21.99 -16.26 -9.77
N TYR A 319 20.70 -16.59 -9.71
CA TYR A 319 19.73 -15.92 -8.84
C TYR A 319 18.81 -16.94 -8.18
N PRO A 320 19.32 -17.76 -7.25
CA PRO A 320 18.54 -18.84 -6.63
C PRO A 320 17.31 -18.33 -5.85
N PHE A 321 17.28 -17.05 -5.44
CA PHE A 321 16.13 -16.45 -4.77
C PHE A 321 14.86 -16.45 -5.66
N TRP A 322 14.99 -16.28 -6.98
CA TRP A 322 13.83 -16.35 -7.87
C TRP A 322 13.17 -17.73 -7.83
N ALA A 323 13.99 -18.76 -7.93
CA ALA A 323 13.51 -20.13 -7.89
C ALA A 323 12.97 -20.48 -6.49
N TYR A 324 13.68 -20.09 -5.44
CA TYR A 324 13.22 -20.28 -4.06
C TYR A 324 11.89 -19.59 -3.78
N SER A 325 11.75 -18.32 -4.16
CA SER A 325 10.51 -17.54 -3.99
C SER A 325 9.33 -18.21 -4.72
N ALA A 326 9.52 -18.63 -5.96
CA ALA A 326 8.48 -19.30 -6.75
C ALA A 326 8.09 -20.66 -6.17
N TRP A 327 9.06 -21.47 -5.76
CA TRP A 327 8.85 -22.75 -5.10
C TRP A 327 8.10 -22.58 -3.77
N ARG A 328 8.52 -21.60 -2.97
CA ARG A 328 7.86 -21.28 -1.69
C ARG A 328 6.43 -20.75 -1.91
N SER A 329 6.23 -19.90 -2.92
CA SER A 329 4.92 -19.42 -3.31
C SER A 329 4.01 -20.59 -3.70
N ALA A 330 4.46 -21.48 -4.57
CA ALA A 330 3.69 -22.65 -4.97
C ALA A 330 3.26 -23.51 -3.76
N SER A 331 4.16 -23.71 -2.79
CA SER A 331 3.83 -24.43 -1.54
C SER A 331 2.75 -23.73 -0.73
N CYS A 332 2.80 -22.39 -0.63
CA CYS A 332 1.76 -21.60 0.05
C CYS A 332 0.42 -21.69 -0.68
N MET A 333 0.44 -21.68 -2.01
CA MET A 333 -0.78 -21.77 -2.82
C MET A 333 -1.46 -23.15 -2.74
N ASP A 334 -0.68 -24.22 -2.54
CA ASP A 334 -1.27 -25.54 -2.28
C ASP A 334 -1.97 -25.60 -0.91
N ILE A 335 -1.37 -24.99 0.12
CA ILE A 335 -2.02 -24.87 1.43
C ILE A 335 -3.30 -24.06 1.30
N ALA A 336 -3.26 -22.90 0.64
CA ALA A 336 -4.42 -22.06 0.41
C ALA A 336 -5.53 -22.83 -0.33
N SER A 337 -5.17 -23.56 -1.39
CA SER A 337 -6.12 -24.36 -2.18
C SER A 337 -6.79 -25.43 -1.32
N SER A 338 -6.04 -26.16 -0.49
CA SER A 338 -6.59 -27.15 0.41
C SER A 338 -7.53 -26.53 1.44
N VAL A 339 -7.13 -25.43 2.07
CA VAL A 339 -7.91 -24.74 3.09
C VAL A 339 -9.24 -24.23 2.54
N PHE A 340 -9.23 -23.62 1.35
CA PHE A 340 -10.45 -23.12 0.71
C PHE A 340 -11.35 -24.26 0.22
N ALA A 341 -10.77 -25.34 -0.32
CA ALA A 341 -11.52 -26.52 -0.75
C ALA A 341 -12.22 -27.22 0.43
N ASP A 342 -11.55 -27.37 1.57
CA ASP A 342 -12.15 -27.96 2.78
C ASP A 342 -13.39 -27.18 3.27
N ARG A 343 -13.55 -25.94 2.83
CA ARG A 343 -14.67 -25.05 3.15
C ARG A 343 -15.67 -24.88 1.99
N GLY A 344 -15.43 -25.55 0.84
CA GLY A 344 -16.25 -25.42 -0.37
C GLY A 344 -16.19 -24.00 -0.97
N ARG A 345 -15.02 -23.34 -0.86
CA ARG A 345 -14.79 -21.96 -1.28
C ARG A 345 -13.67 -21.82 -2.33
N GLU A 346 -13.40 -22.87 -3.09
CA GLU A 346 -12.37 -22.89 -4.13
C GLU A 346 -12.54 -21.76 -5.13
N ASP A 347 -13.79 -21.47 -5.48
CA ASP A 347 -14.14 -20.41 -6.42
C ASP A 347 -13.84 -19.00 -5.88
N ASP A 348 -13.71 -18.83 -4.57
CA ASP A 348 -13.41 -17.53 -3.97
C ASP A 348 -11.91 -17.22 -3.97
N LEU A 349 -11.04 -18.23 -4.08
CA LEU A 349 -9.59 -18.08 -4.04
C LEU A 349 -9.04 -17.68 -5.42
N VAL A 350 -8.08 -16.75 -5.42
CA VAL A 350 -7.22 -16.44 -6.56
C VAL A 350 -5.75 -16.46 -6.10
N ARG A 351 -4.97 -17.37 -6.66
CA ARG A 351 -3.56 -17.60 -6.30
C ARG A 351 -2.66 -16.76 -7.20
N VAL A 352 -1.85 -15.91 -6.61
CA VAL A 352 -1.10 -14.87 -7.31
C VAL A 352 0.40 -15.10 -7.22
N LEU A 353 1.09 -15.01 -8.35
CA LEU A 353 2.55 -14.99 -8.45
C LEU A 353 3.02 -13.58 -8.86
N GLY A 354 3.68 -12.87 -7.95
CA GLY A 354 4.33 -11.58 -8.23
C GLY A 354 5.55 -11.73 -9.12
N LEU A 355 5.73 -10.83 -10.09
CA LEU A 355 6.83 -10.85 -11.06
C LEU A 355 7.42 -9.45 -11.25
N GLN A 356 8.71 -9.40 -11.60
CA GLN A 356 9.39 -8.15 -11.96
C GLN A 356 9.44 -7.97 -13.48
N VAL A 357 8.86 -6.89 -13.97
CA VAL A 357 9.06 -6.46 -15.37
C VAL A 357 10.52 -6.03 -15.58
N GLY A 358 11.05 -6.28 -16.77
CA GLY A 358 12.43 -5.90 -17.10
C GLY A 358 13.48 -6.95 -16.71
N ASN A 359 13.12 -7.98 -15.93
CA ASN A 359 14.05 -9.03 -15.53
C ASN A 359 13.67 -10.40 -16.10
N ALA A 360 14.50 -10.93 -17.01
CA ALA A 360 14.26 -12.22 -17.65
C ALA A 360 14.25 -13.41 -16.64
N GLU A 361 14.95 -13.29 -15.53
CA GLU A 361 14.98 -14.33 -14.48
C GLU A 361 13.60 -14.49 -13.81
N SER A 362 12.80 -13.43 -13.77
CA SER A 362 11.42 -13.48 -13.28
C SER A 362 10.54 -14.48 -14.07
N LYS A 363 10.78 -14.64 -15.37
CA LYS A 363 10.14 -15.71 -16.16
C LYS A 363 10.57 -17.09 -15.72
N LYS A 364 11.87 -17.29 -15.41
CA LYS A 364 12.38 -18.57 -14.96
C LYS A 364 11.72 -19.01 -13.64
N ALA A 365 11.33 -18.05 -12.79
CA ALA A 365 10.58 -18.33 -11.59
C ALA A 365 9.25 -19.04 -11.87
N MET A 366 8.53 -18.66 -12.92
CA MET A 366 7.30 -19.36 -13.31
C MET A 366 7.53 -20.82 -13.66
N ASP A 367 8.67 -21.12 -14.29
CA ASP A 367 9.02 -22.46 -14.76
C ASP A 367 9.79 -23.29 -13.71
N THR A 368 10.00 -22.77 -12.51
CA THR A 368 10.68 -23.48 -11.41
C THR A 368 9.97 -24.79 -11.10
N ASP A 369 10.74 -25.88 -11.08
CA ASP A 369 10.21 -27.21 -10.76
C ASP A 369 9.93 -27.35 -9.27
N CYS A 370 8.66 -27.59 -8.95
CA CYS A 370 8.17 -27.82 -7.59
C CYS A 370 7.92 -29.30 -7.26
N ALA A 371 8.25 -30.21 -8.16
CA ALA A 371 7.95 -31.65 -8.02
C ALA A 371 8.55 -32.25 -6.74
N GLU A 372 9.73 -31.80 -6.34
CA GLU A 372 10.39 -32.31 -5.13
C GLU A 372 9.64 -31.96 -3.84
N VAL A 373 8.85 -30.87 -3.85
CA VAL A 373 7.96 -30.52 -2.71
C VAL A 373 6.88 -31.58 -2.55
N TYR A 374 6.40 -32.14 -3.65
CA TYR A 374 5.28 -33.08 -3.68
C TYR A 374 5.76 -34.52 -3.82
N GLY A 375 7.06 -34.77 -3.98
CA GLY A 375 7.62 -36.10 -4.15
C GLY A 375 7.13 -36.81 -5.42
N VAL A 376 6.87 -36.03 -6.50
CA VAL A 376 6.33 -36.55 -7.77
C VAL A 376 7.28 -36.34 -8.94
N ASP A 377 7.18 -37.20 -9.93
CA ASP A 377 7.83 -37.13 -11.24
C ASP A 377 6.72 -37.36 -12.28
N PRO A 378 6.45 -36.48 -13.23
CA PRO A 378 7.34 -35.46 -13.84
C PRO A 378 7.38 -34.11 -13.09
N PRO A 379 8.25 -33.18 -13.55
CA PRO A 379 8.36 -31.82 -13.04
C PRO A 379 7.01 -31.09 -12.99
N ILE A 380 6.81 -30.31 -11.91
CA ILE A 380 5.61 -29.47 -11.73
C ILE A 380 6.06 -28.00 -11.71
N PRO A 381 5.90 -27.25 -12.80
CA PRO A 381 6.26 -25.84 -12.84
C PRO A 381 5.44 -25.00 -11.85
N ALA A 382 6.08 -24.04 -11.18
CA ALA A 382 5.45 -23.19 -10.17
C ALA A 382 4.19 -22.49 -10.69
N TYR A 383 4.18 -22.07 -11.96
CA TYR A 383 3.02 -21.39 -12.53
C TYR A 383 1.73 -22.22 -12.48
N THR A 384 1.83 -23.56 -12.48
CA THR A 384 0.64 -24.45 -12.43
C THR A 384 -0.10 -24.40 -11.10
N LYS A 385 0.50 -23.79 -10.09
CA LYS A 385 -0.06 -23.61 -8.76
C LYS A 385 -0.71 -22.24 -8.56
N HIS A 386 -0.70 -21.41 -9.60
CA HIS A 386 -1.24 -20.06 -9.56
C HIS A 386 -2.33 -19.86 -10.61
N ASP A 387 -3.20 -18.90 -10.38
CA ASP A 387 -4.29 -18.50 -11.29
C ASP A 387 -3.90 -17.26 -12.09
N ALA A 388 -3.06 -16.41 -11.49
CA ALA A 388 -2.58 -15.17 -12.10
C ALA A 388 -1.08 -14.98 -11.88
N ALA A 389 -0.42 -14.36 -12.86
CA ALA A 389 0.92 -13.84 -12.73
C ALA A 389 0.89 -12.31 -12.89
N CYS A 390 1.57 -11.62 -11.99
CA CYS A 390 1.34 -10.20 -11.76
C CYS A 390 2.63 -9.40 -11.88
N PRO A 391 2.95 -8.86 -13.07
CA PRO A 391 3.99 -7.83 -13.24
C PRO A 391 3.46 -6.47 -12.74
N THR A 392 4.37 -5.50 -12.51
CA THR A 392 3.98 -4.11 -12.34
C THR A 392 3.51 -3.51 -13.66
N SER A 393 2.68 -2.46 -13.58
CA SER A 393 2.28 -1.66 -14.72
C SER A 393 2.72 -0.19 -14.60
N TYR A 394 3.81 0.07 -13.90
CA TYR A 394 4.36 1.42 -13.80
C TYR A 394 4.93 1.91 -15.12
N TRP A 395 4.72 3.20 -15.41
CA TRP A 395 5.24 3.87 -16.60
C TRP A 395 5.83 5.25 -16.23
N GLY A 396 6.77 5.72 -17.05
CA GLY A 396 7.33 7.07 -16.95
C GLY A 396 8.47 7.23 -15.93
N GLY A 397 9.06 6.15 -15.42
CA GLY A 397 10.23 6.23 -14.55
C GLY A 397 11.41 6.91 -15.27
N LEU A 398 11.80 8.12 -14.85
CA LEU A 398 12.91 8.87 -15.39
C LEU A 398 14.02 8.97 -14.35
N GLN A 399 15.18 8.40 -14.67
CA GLN A 399 16.39 8.58 -13.88
C GLN A 399 17.38 9.52 -14.58
N GLU A 400 18.24 10.19 -13.82
CA GLU A 400 19.18 11.19 -14.35
C GLU A 400 19.96 10.79 -15.59
N PRO A 401 20.52 9.56 -15.73
CA PRO A 401 21.25 9.18 -16.93
C PRO A 401 20.40 9.15 -18.21
N GLN A 402 19.10 9.12 -18.07
CA GLN A 402 18.14 8.98 -19.17
C GLN A 402 17.56 10.32 -19.63
N TRP A 403 17.81 11.39 -18.89
CA TRP A 403 17.31 12.72 -19.25
C TRP A 403 17.88 13.24 -20.56
N SER A 404 19.12 12.87 -20.89
CA SER A 404 19.73 13.21 -22.18
C SER A 404 18.96 12.62 -23.35
N ASP A 405 18.34 11.46 -23.18
CA ASP A 405 17.56 10.77 -24.23
C ASP A 405 16.27 11.52 -24.55
N TYR A 406 15.80 12.34 -23.61
CA TYR A 406 14.67 13.26 -23.78
C TYR A 406 15.10 14.69 -24.18
N GLY A 407 16.37 14.92 -24.51
CA GLY A 407 16.88 16.24 -24.82
C GLY A 407 17.00 17.17 -23.60
N LEU A 408 16.99 16.59 -22.39
CA LEU A 408 17.20 17.31 -21.14
C LEU A 408 18.68 17.45 -20.88
N SER A 409 19.20 18.67 -20.75
CA SER A 409 20.59 18.96 -20.48
C SER A 409 20.76 19.62 -19.13
N GLY A 410 21.55 18.98 -18.26
CA GLY A 410 21.94 19.54 -16.96
C GLY A 410 20.79 19.66 -15.94
N ASN A 411 21.13 20.14 -14.76
CA ASN A 411 20.20 20.30 -13.63
C ASN A 411 19.32 21.56 -13.72
N ALA A 412 19.09 22.11 -14.90
CA ALA A 412 18.26 23.28 -15.03
C ALA A 412 16.79 22.87 -15.02
N ALA A 413 16.08 23.29 -14.00
CA ALA A 413 14.68 22.93 -13.79
C ALA A 413 13.72 23.31 -14.90
N SER A 414 13.97 24.41 -15.59
CA SER A 414 13.20 24.79 -16.77
C SER A 414 13.38 23.76 -17.88
N SER A 415 14.61 23.26 -18.08
CA SER A 415 14.90 22.20 -19.04
C SER A 415 14.22 20.89 -18.68
N LEU A 416 14.20 20.56 -17.38
CA LEU A 416 13.53 19.35 -16.88
C LEU A 416 12.02 19.43 -17.07
N ARG A 417 11.41 20.54 -16.67
CA ARG A 417 9.97 20.79 -16.85
C ARG A 417 9.57 20.75 -18.33
N ASP A 418 10.25 21.55 -19.16
CA ASP A 418 9.90 21.71 -20.57
C ASP A 418 10.23 20.44 -21.34
N GLY A 419 11.31 19.75 -20.99
CA GLY A 419 11.70 18.49 -21.58
C GLY A 419 10.74 17.35 -21.21
N LEU A 420 10.42 17.19 -19.93
CA LEU A 420 9.50 16.16 -19.45
C LEU A 420 8.12 16.35 -20.07
N SER A 421 7.54 17.54 -19.93
CA SER A 421 6.22 17.86 -20.47
C SER A 421 6.22 17.81 -22.00
N GLY A 422 7.20 18.42 -22.64
CA GLY A 422 7.28 18.48 -24.10
C GLY A 422 7.51 17.12 -24.74
N ASN A 423 8.44 16.34 -24.22
CA ASN A 423 8.79 15.05 -24.82
C ASN A 423 7.77 13.95 -24.54
N ILE A 424 7.26 13.85 -23.32
CA ILE A 424 6.17 12.91 -23.01
C ILE A 424 4.92 13.28 -23.81
N CYS A 425 4.58 14.57 -23.91
CA CYS A 425 3.46 15.04 -24.72
C CYS A 425 3.64 14.72 -26.20
N ASN A 426 4.84 14.93 -26.75
CA ASN A 426 5.14 14.63 -28.14
C ASN A 426 5.11 13.13 -28.44
N LEU A 427 5.66 12.31 -27.55
CA LEU A 427 5.59 10.86 -27.66
C LEU A 427 4.15 10.35 -27.59
N TRP A 428 3.33 10.94 -26.70
CA TRP A 428 1.92 10.62 -26.60
C TRP A 428 1.14 11.04 -27.88
N ALA A 429 1.34 12.27 -28.33
CA ALA A 429 0.64 12.81 -29.52
C ALA A 429 0.99 12.03 -30.80
N SER A 430 2.20 11.54 -30.93
CA SER A 430 2.65 10.72 -32.06
C SER A 430 2.24 9.25 -31.98
N GLY A 431 1.74 8.79 -30.83
CA GLY A 431 1.52 7.37 -30.53
C GLY A 431 2.79 6.59 -30.18
N THR A 432 3.96 7.20 -30.32
CA THR A 432 5.26 6.56 -30.08
C THR A 432 5.43 6.10 -28.63
N LEU A 433 4.87 6.85 -27.68
CA LEU A 433 4.89 6.47 -26.27
C LEU A 433 4.29 5.07 -26.07
N TRP A 434 3.13 4.81 -26.65
CA TRP A 434 2.45 3.53 -26.50
C TRP A 434 3.16 2.40 -27.21
N ASP A 435 3.74 2.68 -28.37
CA ASP A 435 4.56 1.71 -29.08
C ASP A 435 5.83 1.38 -28.29
N ASN A 436 6.46 2.38 -27.68
CA ASN A 436 7.62 2.19 -26.83
C ASN A 436 7.28 1.37 -25.57
N ILE A 437 6.19 1.71 -24.88
CA ILE A 437 5.71 0.96 -23.71
C ILE A 437 5.42 -0.50 -24.12
N ARG A 438 4.67 -0.69 -25.20
CA ARG A 438 4.29 -2.04 -25.66
C ARG A 438 5.49 -2.91 -26.00
N ASN A 439 6.50 -2.32 -26.63
CA ASN A 439 7.66 -3.02 -27.15
C ASN A 439 8.85 -3.01 -26.18
N GLY A 440 8.72 -2.41 -24.98
CA GLY A 440 9.80 -2.28 -24.01
C GLY A 440 10.93 -1.36 -24.47
N THR A 441 10.61 -0.37 -25.27
CA THR A 441 11.60 0.59 -25.82
C THR A 441 11.49 1.97 -25.17
N MET A 442 10.94 2.02 -23.97
CA MET A 442 10.96 3.25 -23.17
C MET A 442 12.40 3.65 -22.86
N PRO A 443 12.73 4.95 -22.95
CA PRO A 443 14.11 5.41 -22.77
C PRO A 443 14.74 5.09 -21.40
N TYR A 444 13.96 4.86 -20.36
CA TYR A 444 14.49 4.44 -19.06
C TYR A 444 14.80 2.94 -18.97
N GLU A 445 14.38 2.16 -19.96
CA GLU A 445 14.75 0.76 -20.09
C GLU A 445 15.92 0.67 -21.08
N SER A 446 17.13 0.79 -20.57
CA SER A 446 18.35 0.77 -21.38
C SER A 446 18.60 -0.57 -22.08
N ASP A 447 17.93 -1.62 -21.63
CA ASP A 447 17.97 -2.95 -22.23
C ASP A 447 16.64 -3.23 -22.94
N VAL A 448 16.67 -3.11 -24.28
CA VAL A 448 15.55 -3.47 -25.17
C VAL A 448 15.34 -4.98 -25.30
N SER A 449 15.68 -5.75 -24.25
CA SER A 449 15.38 -7.18 -24.20
C SER A 449 13.87 -7.41 -24.23
N GLN A 450 13.44 -8.59 -24.65
CA GLN A 450 12.02 -8.95 -24.72
C GLN A 450 11.35 -8.85 -23.35
N SER A 451 12.08 -9.11 -22.27
CA SER A 451 11.57 -9.08 -20.89
C SER A 451 11.16 -7.68 -20.40
N THR A 452 11.53 -6.61 -21.08
CA THR A 452 11.10 -5.23 -20.78
C THR A 452 9.73 -4.90 -21.38
N SER A 453 9.21 -5.71 -22.29
CA SER A 453 7.95 -5.47 -22.99
C SER A 453 6.75 -6.11 -22.29
N TRP A 454 5.72 -5.35 -21.97
CA TRP A 454 4.45 -5.90 -21.45
C TRP A 454 3.76 -6.81 -22.48
N ALA A 455 3.91 -6.56 -23.77
CA ALA A 455 3.38 -7.44 -24.80
C ALA A 455 4.04 -8.83 -24.77
N TRP A 456 5.34 -8.88 -24.47
CA TRP A 456 6.05 -10.14 -24.28
C TRP A 456 5.57 -10.85 -23.01
N TRP A 457 5.41 -10.11 -21.89
CA TRP A 457 4.87 -10.67 -20.64
C TRP A 457 3.46 -11.22 -20.83
N ALA A 458 2.60 -10.49 -21.54
CA ALA A 458 1.27 -10.98 -21.87
C ALA A 458 1.30 -12.30 -22.66
N ASN A 459 2.21 -12.42 -23.62
CA ASN A 459 2.40 -13.67 -24.33
C ASN A 459 2.87 -14.80 -23.40
N GLU A 460 3.89 -14.56 -22.59
CA GLU A 460 4.45 -15.56 -21.67
C GLU A 460 3.46 -16.00 -20.59
N ILE A 461 2.69 -15.06 -20.04
CA ILE A 461 1.72 -15.34 -18.99
C ILE A 461 0.45 -15.99 -19.57
N LYS A 462 -0.19 -15.34 -20.54
CA LYS A 462 -1.52 -15.75 -21.02
C LYS A 462 -1.45 -16.84 -22.07
N ASN A 463 -0.66 -16.65 -23.12
CA ASN A 463 -0.70 -17.55 -24.27
C ASN A 463 0.13 -18.81 -24.03
N VAL A 464 1.27 -18.68 -23.37
CA VAL A 464 2.17 -19.82 -23.11
C VAL A 464 1.71 -20.62 -21.89
N ARG A 465 1.29 -19.94 -20.79
CA ARG A 465 0.98 -20.61 -19.51
C ARG A 465 -0.50 -20.62 -19.14
N GLY A 466 -1.35 -19.87 -19.83
CA GLY A 466 -2.79 -19.85 -19.58
C GLY A 466 -3.21 -19.15 -18.29
N LEU A 467 -2.33 -18.31 -17.72
CA LEU A 467 -2.62 -17.54 -16.51
C LEU A 467 -3.31 -16.22 -16.83
N GLU A 468 -4.02 -15.65 -15.86
CA GLU A 468 -4.45 -14.27 -15.92
C GLU A 468 -3.26 -13.34 -15.68
N MET A 469 -3.31 -12.12 -16.23
CA MET A 469 -2.29 -11.10 -16.05
C MET A 469 -2.89 -9.90 -15.30
N TYR A 470 -2.46 -9.70 -14.06
CA TYR A 470 -2.83 -8.54 -13.25
C TYR A 470 -1.61 -7.65 -13.00
N ALA A 471 -1.83 -6.40 -12.65
CA ALA A 471 -0.80 -5.56 -12.07
C ALA A 471 -1.05 -5.40 -10.57
N TYR A 472 -0.11 -5.85 -9.76
CA TYR A 472 -0.21 -5.69 -8.30
C TYR A 472 -0.02 -4.23 -7.88
N GLU A 473 0.76 -3.48 -8.65
CA GLU A 473 0.94 -2.04 -8.55
C GLU A 473 1.07 -1.44 -9.94
N GLY A 474 0.59 -0.23 -10.10
CA GLY A 474 0.70 0.45 -11.37
C GLY A 474 0.19 1.87 -11.29
N SER A 475 0.43 2.62 -12.27
CA SER A 475 0.10 3.99 -12.57
C SER A 475 1.37 4.70 -13.07
N GLN A 476 1.45 6.02 -12.92
CA GLN A 476 2.65 6.77 -13.23
C GLN A 476 3.78 6.49 -12.19
N HIS A 477 4.99 6.42 -12.67
CA HIS A 477 6.21 6.34 -11.83
C HIS A 477 7.19 7.48 -12.22
N VAL A 478 6.65 8.60 -12.62
CA VAL A 478 7.45 9.82 -12.82
C VAL A 478 7.73 10.37 -11.43
N THR A 479 8.93 10.21 -10.94
CA THR A 479 9.34 10.65 -9.61
C THR A 479 10.57 11.53 -9.74
N THR A 480 10.80 12.34 -8.74
CA THR A 480 12.04 13.11 -8.60
C THR A 480 13.05 12.42 -7.67
N ALA A 481 12.78 11.16 -7.33
CA ALA A 481 13.66 10.37 -6.48
C ALA A 481 15.06 10.24 -7.07
N GLY A 482 16.06 10.20 -6.23
CA GLY A 482 17.46 10.14 -6.62
C GLY A 482 18.12 11.52 -6.62
N THR A 483 18.78 11.89 -7.71
CA THR A 483 19.60 13.11 -7.80
C THR A 483 18.81 14.42 -7.87
N VAL A 484 17.51 14.36 -8.14
CA VAL A 484 16.63 15.55 -8.19
C VAL A 484 16.05 15.88 -6.82
N GLN A 485 16.16 14.98 -5.88
CA GLN A 485 15.74 15.18 -4.50
C GLN A 485 16.48 16.40 -3.91
N GLY A 486 15.71 17.42 -3.50
CA GLY A 486 16.27 18.69 -2.98
C GLY A 486 16.59 19.76 -4.02
N GLU A 487 16.40 19.52 -5.31
CA GLU A 487 16.46 20.59 -6.31
C GLU A 487 15.30 21.58 -6.10
N PRO A 488 15.56 22.90 -6.16
CA PRO A 488 14.54 23.93 -5.90
C PRO A 488 13.30 23.84 -6.79
N ASN A 489 13.37 23.05 -7.84
CA ASN A 489 12.38 22.98 -8.92
C ASN A 489 11.71 21.61 -9.02
N ALA A 490 12.00 20.69 -8.09
CA ALA A 490 11.27 19.44 -8.01
C ALA A 490 9.76 19.69 -7.94
N GLN A 491 9.32 20.73 -7.20
CA GLN A 491 7.92 21.15 -7.12
C GLN A 491 7.31 21.60 -8.48
N GLU A 492 8.13 22.13 -9.40
CA GLU A 492 7.65 22.50 -10.74
C GLU A 492 7.39 21.26 -11.61
N ILE A 493 8.17 20.21 -11.43
CA ILE A 493 7.92 18.92 -12.09
C ILE A 493 6.60 18.34 -11.60
N VAL A 494 6.36 18.45 -10.32
CA VAL A 494 5.15 18.07 -9.63
C VAL A 494 3.93 18.77 -10.19
N ALA A 495 4.02 20.07 -10.38
CA ALA A 495 2.92 20.86 -10.94
C ALA A 495 2.49 20.37 -12.34
N GLN A 496 3.32 19.58 -13.02
CA GLN A 496 2.94 18.98 -14.30
C GLN A 496 1.97 17.81 -14.15
N TYR A 497 1.91 17.17 -12.97
CA TYR A 497 1.02 16.01 -12.75
C TYR A 497 -0.46 16.41 -12.76
N ASP A 498 -0.78 17.63 -12.37
CA ASP A 498 -2.13 18.17 -12.48
C ASP A 498 -2.32 18.96 -13.80
N THR A 499 -1.73 18.48 -14.90
CA THR A 499 -1.97 19.00 -16.24
C THR A 499 -2.91 18.09 -17.02
N GLU A 500 -3.60 18.69 -17.99
CA GLU A 500 -4.52 17.95 -18.87
C GLU A 500 -3.81 16.83 -19.64
N VAL A 501 -2.56 17.08 -20.03
CA VAL A 501 -1.74 16.09 -20.73
C VAL A 501 -1.48 14.88 -19.86
N PHE A 502 -1.15 15.10 -18.61
CA PHE A 502 -0.84 14.01 -17.68
C PHE A 502 -2.08 13.18 -17.34
N GLY A 503 -3.22 13.84 -17.09
CA GLY A 503 -4.50 13.15 -16.90
C GLY A 503 -4.89 12.30 -18.11
N ASN A 504 -4.69 12.83 -19.32
CA ASN A 504 -4.94 12.09 -20.54
C ASN A 504 -4.00 10.89 -20.72
N LEU A 505 -2.72 11.03 -20.36
CA LEU A 505 -1.77 9.91 -20.37
C LEU A 505 -2.19 8.78 -19.45
N LEU A 506 -2.59 9.11 -18.23
CA LEU A 506 -3.04 8.12 -17.25
C LEU A 506 -4.30 7.39 -17.72
N ARG A 507 -5.28 8.13 -18.23
CA ARG A 507 -6.48 7.56 -18.84
C ARG A 507 -6.15 6.60 -19.98
N ASP A 508 -5.36 7.08 -20.93
CA ASP A 508 -5.05 6.35 -22.13
C ASP A 508 -4.22 5.11 -21.83
N PHE A 509 -3.27 5.20 -20.88
CA PHE A 509 -2.51 4.06 -20.40
C PHE A 509 -3.43 2.99 -19.81
N HIS A 510 -4.33 3.35 -18.90
CA HIS A 510 -5.25 2.39 -18.31
C HIS A 510 -6.12 1.71 -19.38
N LEU A 511 -6.71 2.48 -20.29
CA LEU A 511 -7.56 1.92 -21.35
C LEU A 511 -6.79 0.99 -22.30
N LEU A 512 -5.56 1.34 -22.64
CA LEU A 512 -4.72 0.52 -23.52
C LEU A 512 -4.13 -0.71 -22.81
N SER A 513 -4.06 -0.72 -21.51
CA SER A 513 -3.50 -1.83 -20.73
C SER A 513 -4.29 -3.13 -20.94
N GLU A 514 -5.58 -3.07 -21.25
CA GLU A 514 -6.36 -4.24 -21.66
C GLU A 514 -5.77 -4.88 -22.94
N ASN A 515 -5.39 -4.06 -23.92
CA ASN A 515 -4.76 -4.54 -25.15
C ASN A 515 -3.34 -5.07 -24.90
N LEU A 516 -2.69 -4.62 -23.83
CA LEU A 516 -1.39 -5.16 -23.38
C LEU A 516 -1.55 -6.45 -22.57
N GLY A 517 -2.78 -6.90 -22.32
CA GLY A 517 -3.07 -8.17 -21.68
C GLY A 517 -3.51 -8.10 -20.23
N PHE A 518 -3.51 -6.93 -19.60
CA PHE A 518 -3.96 -6.78 -18.21
C PHE A 518 -5.47 -6.93 -18.09
N GLN A 519 -5.92 -7.77 -17.16
CA GLN A 519 -7.33 -7.90 -16.79
C GLN A 519 -7.69 -7.05 -15.57
N MET A 520 -6.70 -6.71 -14.74
CA MET A 520 -6.86 -5.87 -13.56
C MET A 520 -5.58 -5.09 -13.28
N ILE A 521 -5.75 -3.86 -12.81
CA ILE A 521 -4.64 -3.01 -12.34
C ILE A 521 -5.01 -2.46 -10.96
N CYS A 522 -4.22 -2.79 -9.94
CA CYS A 522 -4.27 -2.12 -8.66
C CYS A 522 -3.43 -0.84 -8.74
N HIS A 523 -4.08 0.31 -8.82
CA HIS A 523 -3.38 1.59 -8.83
C HIS A 523 -2.67 1.85 -7.49
N TYR A 524 -1.54 2.50 -7.56
CA TYR A 524 -0.76 2.89 -6.39
C TYR A 524 -0.61 4.42 -6.38
N VAL A 525 -1.23 5.13 -5.49
CA VAL A 525 -2.30 4.93 -4.49
C VAL A 525 -3.37 6.00 -4.67
N LEU A 526 -4.53 5.92 -3.94
CA LEU A 526 -5.58 6.93 -4.12
C LEU A 526 -5.22 8.26 -3.50
N VAL A 527 -4.83 8.26 -2.22
CA VAL A 527 -4.57 9.47 -1.43
C VAL A 527 -3.13 9.49 -0.95
N GLU A 528 -2.37 10.49 -1.35
CA GLU A 528 -1.00 10.70 -0.89
C GLU A 528 -0.62 12.18 -1.08
N LYS A 529 0.25 12.68 -0.20
CA LYS A 529 0.76 14.04 -0.34
C LYS A 529 1.52 14.20 -1.65
N THR A 530 1.27 15.29 -2.33
CA THR A 530 2.09 15.73 -3.46
C THR A 530 3.46 16.20 -2.94
N ASP A 531 4.48 15.37 -3.10
CA ASP A 531 5.84 15.57 -2.56
C ASP A 531 6.89 15.29 -3.66
N PRO A 532 8.02 15.99 -3.71
CA PRO A 532 9.09 15.69 -4.66
C PRO A 532 9.61 14.25 -4.66
N ASP A 533 9.45 13.54 -3.56
CA ASP A 533 9.98 12.19 -3.39
C ASP A 533 9.06 11.07 -3.92
N GLY A 534 7.77 11.35 -4.10
CA GLY A 534 6.81 10.40 -4.63
C GLY A 534 5.44 11.05 -4.90
N TYR A 535 4.84 10.70 -6.04
CA TYR A 535 3.57 11.29 -6.51
C TYR A 535 2.62 10.24 -7.00
N TRP A 536 2.51 9.19 -6.27
CA TRP A 536 1.61 8.13 -6.69
C TRP A 536 0.14 8.45 -6.40
N GLY A 537 -0.15 9.28 -5.37
CA GLY A 537 -1.51 9.70 -5.04
C GLY A 537 -2.26 10.38 -6.20
N HIS A 538 -3.52 10.00 -6.39
CA HIS A 538 -4.40 10.66 -7.37
C HIS A 538 -5.02 11.93 -6.81
N VAL A 539 -5.22 11.99 -5.50
CA VAL A 539 -5.61 13.15 -4.70
C VAL A 539 -4.75 13.24 -3.46
N GLU A 540 -4.72 14.40 -2.81
CA GLU A 540 -3.94 14.60 -1.59
C GLU A 540 -4.73 14.33 -0.31
N THR A 541 -6.05 14.49 -0.37
CA THR A 541 -6.95 14.31 0.79
C THR A 541 -8.32 13.81 0.33
N TYR A 542 -9.06 13.14 1.22
CA TYR A 542 -10.45 12.76 0.93
C TYR A 542 -11.38 13.95 0.78
N THR A 543 -11.10 15.08 1.45
CA THR A 543 -11.91 16.28 1.33
C THR A 543 -11.89 16.87 -0.08
N GLN A 544 -10.83 16.63 -0.85
CA GLN A 544 -10.79 17.00 -2.27
C GLN A 544 -11.82 16.24 -3.10
N LEU A 545 -12.17 15.00 -2.71
CA LEU A 545 -13.20 14.22 -3.42
C LEU A 545 -14.60 14.81 -3.28
N ASP A 546 -14.80 15.72 -2.31
CA ASP A 546 -16.05 16.44 -2.11
C ASP A 546 -16.14 17.75 -2.92
N ASP A 547 -15.01 18.17 -3.50
CA ASP A 547 -14.99 19.36 -4.34
C ASP A 547 -15.79 19.09 -5.63
N PRO A 548 -16.86 19.83 -5.92
CA PRO A 548 -17.63 19.67 -7.14
C PRO A 548 -16.80 19.88 -8.42
N ASP A 549 -15.73 20.65 -8.32
CA ASP A 549 -14.86 21.01 -9.42
C ASP A 549 -13.58 20.13 -9.47
N ILE A 550 -13.51 19.05 -8.68
CA ILE A 550 -12.32 18.19 -8.58
C ILE A 550 -11.81 17.70 -9.94
N LEU A 551 -12.70 17.36 -10.86
CA LEU A 551 -12.32 16.90 -12.20
C LEU A 551 -11.75 18.00 -13.08
N GLU A 552 -11.92 19.27 -12.70
CA GLU A 552 -11.33 20.42 -13.38
C GLU A 552 -9.99 20.83 -12.74
N THR A 553 -9.80 20.55 -11.45
CA THR A 553 -8.64 20.98 -10.66
C THR A 553 -7.60 19.88 -10.45
N LYS A 554 -8.02 18.59 -10.34
CA LYS A 554 -7.17 17.42 -10.15
C LYS A 554 -7.18 16.54 -11.41
N LEU A 555 -6.40 16.95 -12.40
CA LEU A 555 -6.48 16.38 -13.75
C LEU A 555 -5.93 14.96 -13.81
N LYS A 556 -4.97 14.59 -12.96
CA LYS A 556 -4.52 13.21 -12.77
C LYS A 556 -5.68 12.33 -12.27
N TYR A 557 -6.44 12.79 -11.28
CA TYR A 557 -7.62 12.07 -10.79
C TYR A 557 -8.71 11.98 -11.87
N ARG A 558 -8.94 13.05 -12.62
CA ARG A 558 -9.86 13.03 -13.79
C ARG A 558 -9.48 11.92 -14.77
N GLY A 559 -8.19 11.79 -15.09
CA GLY A 559 -7.70 10.75 -16.00
C GLY A 559 -8.06 9.34 -15.51
N LEU A 560 -7.91 9.07 -14.21
CA LEU A 560 -8.31 7.81 -13.60
C LEU A 560 -9.83 7.58 -13.69
N VAL A 561 -10.63 8.60 -13.37
CA VAL A 561 -12.10 8.54 -13.42
C VAL A 561 -12.59 8.27 -14.86
N GLU A 562 -12.04 8.98 -15.84
CA GLU A 562 -12.38 8.77 -17.25
C GLU A 562 -11.99 7.38 -17.75
N ALA A 563 -10.85 6.85 -17.28
CA ALA A 563 -10.36 5.53 -17.65
C ALA A 563 -11.24 4.40 -17.09
N THR A 564 -11.64 4.54 -15.83
CA THR A 564 -12.33 3.49 -15.09
C THR A 564 -13.86 3.60 -15.17
N GLY A 565 -14.39 4.73 -15.66
CA GLY A 565 -15.81 5.05 -15.62
C GLY A 565 -16.35 5.24 -14.19
N GLN A 566 -15.46 5.34 -13.21
CA GLN A 566 -15.77 5.38 -11.78
C GLN A 566 -15.59 6.80 -11.24
N HIS A 567 -16.67 7.55 -11.23
CA HIS A 567 -16.69 8.84 -10.55
C HIS A 567 -17.37 8.69 -9.20
N ASN A 568 -16.67 9.09 -8.14
CA ASN A 568 -17.27 9.23 -6.82
C ASN A 568 -18.29 10.39 -6.86
N LYS A 569 -19.47 10.13 -7.41
CA LYS A 569 -20.60 11.00 -7.16
C LYS A 569 -21.04 10.75 -5.72
N ARG A 570 -20.56 11.54 -4.78
CA ARG A 570 -21.32 11.71 -3.55
C ARG A 570 -22.67 12.28 -3.97
N ASN A 571 -23.68 11.43 -3.91
CA ASN A 571 -25.05 11.94 -3.97
C ASN A 571 -25.28 12.68 -2.64
N PHE A 572 -25.20 13.99 -2.68
CA PHE A 572 -25.66 14.87 -1.62
C PHE A 572 -27.17 14.76 -1.48
#